data_fd011b506c88ae3e1fe5f89d19e58995
#
_entry.id   fd011b506c88ae3e1fe5f89d19e58995
#
_cell.length_a   1.000
_cell.length_b   1.000
_cell.length_c   1.000
_cell.angle_alpha   90.00
_cell.angle_beta   90.00
_cell.angle_gamma   90.00
#
_symmetry.space_group_name_H-M   'P 1'
#
loop_
_entity.id
_entity.type
_entity.pdbx_description
1 polymer ?
#
loop_
_entity_poly.entity_id
_entity_poly.type
_entity_poly.pdbx_seq_one_letter_code
_entity_poly.pdbx_strand_id
1 'polypeptide(L)'
;RWKIIANQTVERVFSVKNQVGGAVIDEKARQAIVYVNKNTMLNKITVKDLKLGPISSTVSPDFITLKDFTQEQKVNVTFKGKTEEWSLYAFITDKVVFTNSADGWTNVAWLYGEGQEDVVNGFEIREASSEEWTRVDQDIVVQNGVNFYVCVPHLKADTEYVCRALVDGTEDRGEEITFRTTAAIPLTGGTFDNWNQSGKVWNPWGSNETPFWDTGNQGATTLGDSNSVPTEDIWSGKT
;
A
#
# COMPACT_ATOMS: atom_id res chain seq x y z
N ARG A 1 -24.86 28.28 -11.83
CA ARG A 1 -24.60 28.31 -10.38
C ARG A 1 -24.08 26.93 -10.02
N TRP A 2 -22.80 26.80 -9.64
CA TRP A 2 -22.21 25.54 -9.21
C TRP A 2 -22.58 25.28 -7.77
N LYS A 3 -23.03 24.06 -7.46
CA LYS A 3 -23.27 23.62 -6.08
C LYS A 3 -22.09 22.73 -5.66
N ILE A 4 -21.30 23.20 -4.72
CA ILE A 4 -20.25 22.37 -4.11
C ILE A 4 -20.93 21.51 -3.05
N ILE A 5 -20.85 20.19 -3.20
CA ILE A 5 -21.26 19.23 -2.18
C ILE A 5 -19.98 18.69 -1.56
N ALA A 6 -19.68 19.08 -0.34
CA ALA A 6 -18.60 18.50 0.44
C ALA A 6 -19.17 17.31 1.24
N ASN A 7 -18.75 16.10 0.90
CA ASN A 7 -19.01 14.91 1.70
C ASN A 7 -17.88 14.75 2.70
N GLN A 8 -18.19 14.77 3.98
CA GLN A 8 -17.23 14.43 5.02
C GLN A 8 -17.01 12.92 5.01
N THR A 9 -15.80 12.48 4.70
CA THR A 9 -15.43 11.09 4.90
C THR A 9 -15.28 10.84 6.40
N VAL A 10 -16.01 9.89 6.92
CA VAL A 10 -15.93 9.48 8.32
C VAL A 10 -14.99 8.30 8.40
N GLU A 11 -13.82 8.51 8.99
CA GLU A 11 -12.95 7.41 9.36
C GLU A 11 -13.53 6.71 10.58
N ARG A 12 -13.91 5.45 10.40
CA ARG A 12 -14.46 4.63 11.50
C ARG A 12 -13.39 3.66 11.97
N VAL A 13 -13.30 3.53 13.28
CA VAL A 13 -12.34 2.68 13.94
C VAL A 13 -13.04 1.84 14.99
N PHE A 14 -12.75 0.56 15.01
CA PHE A 14 -12.99 -0.33 16.13
C PHE A 14 -11.73 -1.20 16.29
N SER A 15 -11.00 -1.01 17.37
CA SER A 15 -9.78 -1.77 17.61
C SER A 15 -9.71 -2.33 19.02
N VAL A 16 -9.16 -3.52 19.13
CA VAL A 16 -9.02 -4.26 20.39
C VAL A 16 -7.60 -4.82 20.52
N LYS A 17 -7.20 -5.15 21.73
CA LYS A 17 -5.93 -5.87 21.97
C LYS A 17 -5.98 -7.27 21.36
N ASN A 18 -4.86 -7.74 20.81
CA ASN A 18 -4.70 -9.03 20.13
C ASN A 18 -5.57 -9.19 18.86
N GLN A 19 -5.96 -8.08 18.25
CA GLN A 19 -6.68 -8.09 16.99
C GLN A 19 -5.81 -8.65 15.87
N VAL A 20 -6.44 -9.36 14.94
CA VAL A 20 -5.86 -9.88 13.72
C VAL A 20 -6.60 -9.28 12.53
N GLY A 21 -5.90 -8.52 11.72
CA GLY A 21 -6.49 -7.78 10.61
C GLY A 21 -7.28 -6.54 11.02
N GLY A 22 -7.77 -5.80 10.05
CA GLY A 22 -8.63 -4.64 10.25
C GLY A 22 -10.03 -5.01 10.75
N ALA A 23 -10.75 -4.05 11.33
CA ALA A 23 -12.16 -4.23 11.65
C ALA A 23 -13.02 -4.22 10.38
N VAL A 24 -13.99 -5.11 10.30
CA VAL A 24 -15.04 -5.07 9.28
C VAL A 24 -16.16 -4.17 9.76
N ILE A 25 -16.36 -3.04 9.10
CA ILE A 25 -17.37 -2.05 9.50
C ILE A 25 -18.43 -1.92 8.40
N ASP A 26 -19.66 -2.33 8.73
CA ASP A 26 -20.83 -2.14 7.87
C ASP A 26 -21.67 -0.96 8.39
N GLU A 27 -21.59 0.16 7.68
CA GLU A 27 -22.33 1.38 8.01
C GLU A 27 -23.83 1.23 7.86
N LYS A 28 -24.28 0.43 6.90
CA LYS A 28 -25.71 0.24 6.62
C LYS A 28 -26.36 -0.64 7.68
N ALA A 29 -25.68 -1.71 8.04
CA ALA A 29 -26.12 -2.60 9.11
C ALA A 29 -25.80 -2.02 10.50
N ARG A 30 -24.95 -0.99 10.60
CA ARG A 30 -24.43 -0.44 11.87
C ARG A 30 -23.78 -1.52 12.72
N GLN A 31 -22.89 -2.25 12.08
CA GLN A 31 -22.15 -3.34 12.70
C GLN A 31 -20.64 -3.11 12.56
N ALA A 32 -19.90 -3.47 13.59
CA ALA A 32 -18.45 -3.50 13.56
C ALA A 32 -17.96 -4.82 14.17
N ILE A 33 -17.10 -5.51 13.43
CA ILE A 33 -16.62 -6.85 13.75
C ILE A 33 -15.10 -6.81 13.79
N VAL A 34 -14.51 -7.39 14.84
CA VAL A 34 -13.08 -7.63 14.94
C VAL A 34 -12.80 -9.11 15.11
N TYR A 35 -11.66 -9.55 14.60
CA TYR A 35 -11.13 -10.88 14.85
C TYR A 35 -9.96 -10.79 15.81
N VAL A 36 -9.88 -11.72 16.73
CA VAL A 36 -8.80 -11.81 17.72
C VAL A 36 -8.15 -13.18 17.67
N ASN A 37 -6.87 -13.26 18.04
CA ASN A 37 -6.16 -14.53 18.02
C ASN A 37 -6.77 -15.54 19.02
N LYS A 38 -6.55 -16.83 18.74
CA LYS A 38 -7.10 -17.95 19.50
C LYS A 38 -6.80 -17.99 21.00
N ASN A 39 -5.79 -17.24 21.43
CA ASN A 39 -5.42 -17.17 22.85
C ASN A 39 -6.15 -16.06 23.61
N THR A 40 -7.01 -15.32 22.94
CA THR A 40 -7.75 -14.19 23.52
C THR A 40 -9.04 -14.68 24.16
N MET A 41 -9.29 -14.25 25.40
CA MET A 41 -10.55 -14.53 26.09
C MET A 41 -11.61 -13.48 25.74
N LEU A 42 -12.68 -13.88 25.03
CA LEU A 42 -13.75 -12.96 24.60
C LEU A 42 -14.47 -12.26 25.77
N ASN A 43 -14.46 -12.84 26.96
CA ASN A 43 -15.03 -12.21 28.15
C ASN A 43 -14.09 -11.21 28.86
N LYS A 44 -12.90 -10.96 28.29
CA LYS A 44 -11.88 -10.04 28.82
C LYS A 44 -11.20 -9.21 27.74
N ILE A 45 -11.96 -8.82 26.72
CA ILE A 45 -11.45 -7.97 25.65
C ILE A 45 -11.06 -6.59 26.20
N THR A 46 -10.00 -6.04 25.69
CA THR A 46 -9.61 -4.64 25.90
C THR A 46 -9.80 -3.88 24.60
N VAL A 47 -10.82 -3.02 24.56
CA VAL A 47 -11.04 -2.11 23.44
C VAL A 47 -9.99 -1.00 23.52
N LYS A 48 -9.26 -0.77 22.42
CA LYS A 48 -8.22 0.26 22.29
C LYS A 48 -8.78 1.57 21.77
N ASP A 49 -9.60 1.50 20.72
CA ASP A 49 -10.23 2.68 20.12
C ASP A 49 -11.60 2.31 19.54
N LEU A 50 -12.54 3.25 19.62
CA LEU A 50 -13.87 3.11 19.05
C LEU A 50 -14.39 4.45 18.54
N LYS A 51 -14.40 4.60 17.22
CA LYS A 51 -14.91 5.77 16.50
C LYS A 51 -15.85 5.28 15.41
N LEU A 52 -17.13 5.43 15.57
CA LEU A 52 -18.14 4.93 14.63
C LEU A 52 -18.97 6.05 13.96
N GLY A 53 -18.75 7.29 14.34
CA GLY A 53 -19.44 8.45 13.79
C GLY A 53 -18.49 9.58 13.38
N PRO A 54 -19.03 10.70 12.88
CA PRO A 54 -18.27 11.89 12.55
C PRO A 54 -17.45 12.41 13.74
N ILE A 55 -16.45 13.26 13.45
CA ILE A 55 -15.70 13.98 14.49
C ILE A 55 -16.70 14.68 15.45
N SER A 56 -16.45 14.58 16.73
CA SER A 56 -17.31 15.06 17.82
C SER A 56 -18.55 14.19 18.13
N SER A 57 -18.64 12.98 17.58
CA SER A 57 -19.61 12.00 18.07
C SER A 57 -19.22 11.52 19.46
N THR A 58 -20.23 11.24 20.26
CA THR A 58 -20.07 10.57 21.57
C THR A 58 -20.54 9.13 21.47
N VAL A 59 -19.86 8.24 22.19
CA VAL A 59 -20.22 6.82 22.28
C VAL A 59 -20.63 6.49 23.70
N SER A 60 -21.75 5.79 23.87
CA SER A 60 -22.24 5.35 25.18
C SER A 60 -22.77 3.91 25.10
N PRO A 61 -22.42 3.02 26.06
CA PRO A 61 -21.50 3.26 27.17
C PRO A 61 -20.08 3.55 26.70
N ASP A 62 -19.24 4.07 27.60
CA ASP A 62 -17.83 4.29 27.32
C ASP A 62 -17.17 2.96 26.90
N PHE A 63 -16.45 2.97 25.78
CA PHE A 63 -15.86 1.76 25.21
C PHE A 63 -14.86 1.07 26.15
N ILE A 64 -14.22 1.80 27.06
CA ILE A 64 -13.33 1.24 28.08
C ILE A 64 -14.06 0.25 28.99
N THR A 65 -15.37 0.40 29.13
CA THR A 65 -16.21 -0.50 29.97
C THR A 65 -16.63 -1.77 29.23
N LEU A 66 -16.51 -1.81 27.91
CA LEU A 66 -16.87 -2.96 27.08
C LEU A 66 -15.78 -4.02 27.19
N LYS A 67 -16.08 -5.14 27.82
CA LYS A 67 -15.08 -6.21 28.06
C LYS A 67 -15.54 -7.59 27.65
N ASP A 68 -16.84 -7.86 27.74
CA ASP A 68 -17.40 -9.18 27.46
C ASP A 68 -18.02 -9.24 26.07
N PHE A 69 -17.27 -9.80 25.12
CA PHE A 69 -17.69 -10.01 23.73
C PHE A 69 -18.05 -11.48 23.43
N THR A 70 -18.38 -12.25 24.46
CA THR A 70 -18.98 -13.58 24.25
C THR A 70 -20.35 -13.48 23.56
N GLN A 71 -20.94 -12.30 23.57
CA GLN A 71 -22.17 -11.93 22.89
C GLN A 71 -22.03 -10.52 22.28
N GLU A 72 -23.01 -10.14 21.47
CA GLU A 72 -23.15 -8.80 20.93
C GLU A 72 -23.03 -7.72 22.03
N GLN A 73 -22.25 -6.70 21.74
CA GLN A 73 -22.21 -5.49 22.53
C GLN A 73 -22.87 -4.35 21.76
N LYS A 74 -23.72 -3.57 22.44
CA LYS A 74 -24.43 -2.44 21.83
C LYS A 74 -23.90 -1.13 22.34
N VAL A 75 -23.69 -0.19 21.42
CA VAL A 75 -23.31 1.18 21.75
C VAL A 75 -24.19 2.18 21.01
N ASN A 76 -24.46 3.29 21.64
CA ASN A 76 -25.16 4.42 21.05
C ASN A 76 -24.12 5.47 20.60
N VAL A 77 -24.15 5.81 19.33
CA VAL A 77 -23.31 6.86 18.73
C VAL A 77 -24.18 8.09 18.53
N THR A 78 -23.88 9.17 19.23
CA THR A 78 -24.67 10.42 19.18
C THR A 78 -23.89 11.52 18.49
N PHE A 79 -24.48 12.12 17.46
CA PHE A 79 -23.95 13.26 16.73
C PHE A 79 -25.04 14.29 16.45
N LYS A 80 -24.81 15.53 16.85
CA LYS A 80 -25.78 16.66 16.67
C LYS A 80 -27.20 16.30 17.09
N GLY A 81 -27.33 15.62 18.23
CA GLY A 81 -28.62 15.24 18.80
C GLY A 81 -29.32 14.04 18.14
N LYS A 82 -28.73 13.43 17.15
CA LYS A 82 -29.17 12.16 16.58
C LYS A 82 -28.36 11.02 17.16
N THR A 83 -29.05 9.97 17.60
CA THR A 83 -28.43 8.77 18.17
C THR A 83 -28.68 7.58 17.25
N GLU A 84 -27.66 6.80 17.01
CA GLU A 84 -27.69 5.55 16.25
C GLU A 84 -27.12 4.44 17.10
N GLU A 85 -27.84 3.32 17.20
CA GLU A 85 -27.35 2.11 17.88
C GLU A 85 -26.45 1.30 16.92
N TRP A 86 -25.29 0.90 17.41
CA TRP A 86 -24.34 0.05 16.72
C TRP A 86 -24.11 -1.25 17.48
N SER A 87 -23.96 -2.33 16.73
CA SER A 87 -23.65 -3.67 17.24
C SER A 87 -22.19 -3.98 17.03
N LEU A 88 -21.50 -4.37 18.09
CA LEU A 88 -20.08 -4.72 18.09
C LEU A 88 -19.90 -6.21 18.36
N TYR A 89 -19.01 -6.84 17.59
CA TYR A 89 -18.71 -8.26 17.71
C TYR A 89 -17.22 -8.49 17.75
N ALA A 90 -16.79 -9.49 18.51
CA ALA A 90 -15.44 -10.03 18.45
C ALA A 90 -15.51 -11.55 18.24
N PHE A 91 -14.73 -12.06 17.30
CA PHE A 91 -14.66 -13.49 17.01
C PHE A 91 -13.21 -13.99 17.11
N ILE A 92 -13.05 -15.23 17.55
CA ILE A 92 -11.74 -15.89 17.53
C ILE A 92 -11.43 -16.34 16.11
N THR A 93 -10.19 -16.15 15.68
CA THR A 93 -9.66 -16.68 14.42
C THR A 93 -8.39 -17.49 14.66
N ASP A 94 -8.22 -18.54 13.88
CA ASP A 94 -6.96 -19.29 13.80
C ASP A 94 -5.96 -18.66 12.84
N LYS A 95 -6.42 -17.76 11.97
CA LYS A 95 -5.55 -16.97 11.09
C LYS A 95 -4.84 -15.89 11.91
N VAL A 96 -3.58 -15.65 11.60
CA VAL A 96 -2.74 -14.65 12.28
C VAL A 96 -2.23 -13.58 11.35
N VAL A 97 -2.28 -13.83 10.04
CA VAL A 97 -1.84 -12.91 9.00
C VAL A 97 -2.66 -13.13 7.72
N PHE A 98 -2.88 -12.06 6.97
CA PHE A 98 -3.61 -12.05 5.70
C PHE A 98 -2.79 -11.36 4.63
N THR A 99 -2.79 -11.93 3.44
CA THR A 99 -2.32 -11.25 2.22
C THR A 99 -3.54 -10.59 1.58
N ASN A 100 -3.54 -9.26 1.46
CA ASN A 100 -4.74 -8.53 1.01
C ASN A 100 -4.74 -8.28 -0.49
N SER A 101 -3.64 -7.74 -1.01
CA SER A 101 -3.51 -7.44 -2.44
C SER A 101 -2.05 -7.32 -2.86
N ALA A 102 -1.83 -7.37 -4.17
CA ALA A 102 -0.55 -7.13 -4.81
C ALA A 102 -0.75 -6.36 -6.10
N ASP A 103 -0.01 -5.25 -6.27
CA ASP A 103 -0.04 -4.41 -7.47
C ASP A 103 1.32 -4.47 -8.17
N GLY A 104 1.38 -5.15 -9.31
CA GLY A 104 2.59 -5.30 -10.12
C GLY A 104 2.76 -4.15 -11.12
N TRP A 105 3.93 -3.50 -11.08
CA TRP A 105 4.39 -2.53 -12.08
C TRP A 105 5.50 -3.18 -12.91
N THR A 106 6.18 -2.43 -13.74
CA THR A 106 7.18 -3.02 -14.66
C THR A 106 8.29 -3.79 -13.94
N ASN A 107 8.86 -3.24 -12.88
CA ASN A 107 9.99 -3.82 -12.16
C ASN A 107 9.89 -3.69 -10.64
N VAL A 108 8.71 -3.32 -10.15
CA VAL A 108 8.39 -3.26 -8.72
C VAL A 108 6.98 -3.78 -8.49
N ALA A 109 6.67 -4.17 -7.26
CA ALA A 109 5.31 -4.49 -6.85
C ALA A 109 5.04 -3.94 -5.44
N TRP A 110 3.83 -3.43 -5.24
CA TRP A 110 3.31 -3.12 -3.92
C TRP A 110 2.54 -4.32 -3.39
N LEU A 111 2.93 -4.79 -2.21
CA LEU A 111 2.25 -5.87 -1.50
C LEU A 111 1.62 -5.30 -0.25
N TYR A 112 0.40 -5.73 0.05
CA TYR A 112 -0.37 -5.28 1.20
C TYR A 112 -0.85 -6.47 2.01
N GLY A 113 -0.75 -6.34 3.33
CA GLY A 113 -1.17 -7.37 4.26
C GLY A 113 -1.74 -6.81 5.55
N GLU A 114 -2.41 -7.67 6.29
CA GLU A 114 -2.90 -7.41 7.63
C GLU A 114 -2.48 -8.54 8.56
N GLY A 115 -2.12 -8.20 9.80
CA GLY A 115 -1.68 -9.16 10.78
C GLY A 115 -1.99 -8.71 12.20
N GLN A 116 -1.11 -9.02 13.13
CA GLN A 116 -1.17 -8.55 14.51
C GLN A 116 -0.24 -7.36 14.68
N GLU A 117 -0.64 -6.40 15.50
CA GLU A 117 0.12 -5.18 15.76
C GLU A 117 1.45 -5.44 16.48
N ASP A 118 1.45 -6.40 17.42
CA ASP A 118 2.56 -6.65 18.33
C ASP A 118 3.55 -7.72 17.81
N VAL A 119 3.47 -8.09 16.52
CA VAL A 119 4.36 -9.06 15.87
C VAL A 119 5.00 -8.47 14.64
N VAL A 120 6.15 -9.00 14.25
CA VAL A 120 6.82 -8.60 13.02
C VAL A 120 6.17 -9.34 11.86
N ASN A 121 5.45 -8.59 11.03
CA ASN A 121 4.84 -9.10 9.81
C ASN A 121 5.74 -8.81 8.60
N GLY A 122 5.67 -9.65 7.59
CA GLY A 122 6.47 -9.51 6.37
C GLY A 122 5.84 -10.20 5.19
N PHE A 123 6.62 -10.35 4.14
CA PHE A 123 6.20 -11.01 2.90
C PHE A 123 7.27 -11.96 2.39
N GLU A 124 6.84 -12.96 1.65
CA GLU A 124 7.69 -13.75 0.77
C GLU A 124 7.08 -13.79 -0.64
N ILE A 125 7.95 -13.87 -1.64
CA ILE A 125 7.58 -13.79 -3.05
C ILE A 125 8.37 -14.85 -3.84
N ARG A 126 7.79 -15.34 -4.91
CA ARG A 126 8.45 -16.20 -5.90
C ARG A 126 7.95 -15.91 -7.30
N GLU A 127 8.72 -16.23 -8.31
CA GLU A 127 8.17 -16.36 -9.67
C GLU A 127 7.16 -17.50 -9.70
N ALA A 128 6.06 -17.36 -10.43
CA ALA A 128 5.05 -18.41 -10.51
C ALA A 128 5.59 -19.73 -11.08
N SER A 129 6.64 -19.65 -11.90
CA SER A 129 7.36 -20.78 -12.47
C SER A 129 8.35 -21.47 -11.51
N SER A 130 8.59 -20.90 -10.34
CA SER A 130 9.51 -21.40 -9.32
C SER A 130 8.77 -21.88 -8.09
N GLU A 131 9.28 -22.89 -7.41
CA GLU A 131 8.80 -23.31 -6.10
C GLU A 131 9.58 -22.66 -4.94
N GLU A 132 10.69 -21.98 -5.25
CA GLU A 132 11.57 -21.37 -4.24
C GLU A 132 11.04 -19.99 -3.82
N TRP A 133 10.72 -19.88 -2.53
CA TRP A 133 10.29 -18.62 -1.92
C TRP A 133 11.48 -17.76 -1.51
N THR A 134 11.44 -16.50 -1.89
CA THR A 134 12.39 -15.48 -1.45
C THR A 134 11.69 -14.58 -0.44
N ARG A 135 12.28 -14.44 0.72
CA ARG A 135 11.78 -13.52 1.73
C ARG A 135 12.08 -12.08 1.30
N VAL A 136 11.08 -11.23 1.41
CA VAL A 136 11.25 -9.79 1.21
C VAL A 136 12.03 -9.20 2.37
N ASP A 137 12.93 -8.28 2.09
CA ASP A 137 13.74 -7.61 3.09
C ASP A 137 12.85 -6.91 4.13
N GLN A 138 13.05 -7.25 5.40
CA GLN A 138 12.25 -6.72 6.50
C GLN A 138 12.46 -5.23 6.72
N ASP A 139 13.63 -4.70 6.37
CA ASP A 139 13.97 -3.28 6.57
C ASP A 139 13.14 -2.33 5.69
N ILE A 140 12.55 -2.86 4.60
CA ILE A 140 11.67 -2.08 3.72
C ILE A 140 10.17 -2.31 3.96
N VAL A 141 9.80 -3.20 4.89
CA VAL A 141 8.40 -3.42 5.28
C VAL A 141 7.95 -2.32 6.22
N VAL A 142 6.87 -1.64 5.87
CA VAL A 142 6.25 -0.61 6.71
C VAL A 142 5.04 -1.23 7.41
N GLN A 143 5.04 -1.18 8.73
CA GLN A 143 3.92 -1.64 9.56
C GLN A 143 3.27 -0.46 10.28
N ASN A 144 1.94 -0.39 10.21
CA ASN A 144 1.12 0.61 10.88
C ASN A 144 -0.08 -0.07 11.54
N GLY A 145 0.05 -0.34 12.83
CA GLY A 145 -0.91 -1.14 13.57
C GLY A 145 -0.99 -2.56 13.01
N VAL A 146 -2.18 -3.01 12.64
CA VAL A 146 -2.40 -4.32 12.03
C VAL A 146 -2.07 -4.36 10.55
N ASN A 147 -2.00 -3.21 9.88
CA ASN A 147 -1.70 -3.11 8.45
C ASN A 147 -0.20 -3.07 8.21
N PHE A 148 0.25 -3.73 7.16
CA PHE A 148 1.62 -3.63 6.70
C PHE A 148 1.71 -3.74 5.18
N TYR A 149 2.74 -3.13 4.62
CA TYR A 149 2.95 -3.10 3.18
C TYR A 149 4.43 -2.97 2.83
N VAL A 150 4.76 -3.27 1.58
CA VAL A 150 6.10 -3.14 1.06
C VAL A 150 6.07 -2.82 -0.43
N CYS A 151 7.06 -2.05 -0.90
CA CYS A 151 7.39 -1.94 -2.32
C CYS A 151 8.58 -2.85 -2.62
N VAL A 152 8.33 -3.98 -3.27
CA VAL A 152 9.38 -4.94 -3.66
C VAL A 152 10.05 -4.46 -4.94
N PRO A 153 11.33 -4.11 -4.94
CA PRO A 153 12.06 -3.64 -6.11
C PRO A 153 12.66 -4.81 -6.92
N HIS A 154 13.24 -4.46 -8.08
CA HIS A 154 14.07 -5.35 -8.91
C HIS A 154 13.35 -6.59 -9.45
N LEU A 155 12.05 -6.54 -9.64
CA LEU A 155 11.30 -7.60 -10.29
C LEU A 155 11.55 -7.59 -11.80
N LYS A 156 11.42 -8.76 -12.42
CA LYS A 156 11.46 -8.89 -13.89
C LYS A 156 10.17 -8.34 -14.49
N ALA A 157 10.28 -7.63 -15.60
CA ALA A 157 9.12 -7.18 -16.37
C ALA A 157 8.40 -8.38 -17.02
N ASP A 158 7.09 -8.18 -17.29
CA ASP A 158 6.21 -9.18 -17.94
C ASP A 158 6.28 -10.57 -17.31
N THR A 159 6.42 -10.63 -16.00
CA THR A 159 6.62 -11.87 -15.25
C THR A 159 5.51 -12.06 -14.22
N GLU A 160 5.04 -13.30 -14.12
CA GLU A 160 4.04 -13.68 -13.13
C GLU A 160 4.71 -14.08 -11.83
N TYR A 161 4.23 -13.52 -10.73
CA TYR A 161 4.71 -13.75 -9.38
C TYR A 161 3.58 -14.23 -8.48
N VAL A 162 3.97 -14.96 -7.44
CA VAL A 162 3.09 -15.31 -6.31
C VAL A 162 3.71 -14.71 -5.06
N CYS A 163 2.90 -14.06 -4.25
CA CYS A 163 3.31 -13.54 -2.95
C CYS A 163 2.37 -14.02 -1.84
N ARG A 164 2.86 -13.99 -0.62
CA ARG A 164 2.06 -14.19 0.57
C ARG A 164 2.68 -13.47 1.77
N ALA A 165 1.82 -13.04 2.67
CA ALA A 165 2.21 -12.47 3.94
C ALA A 165 2.72 -13.56 4.89
N LEU A 166 3.52 -13.18 5.88
CA LEU A 166 4.05 -14.07 6.90
C LEU A 166 4.19 -13.37 8.25
N VAL A 167 4.24 -14.15 9.33
CA VAL A 167 4.71 -13.68 10.64
C VAL A 167 6.14 -14.17 10.84
N ASP A 168 7.03 -13.24 11.18
CA ASP A 168 8.45 -13.55 11.35
C ASP A 168 8.68 -14.56 12.47
N GLY A 169 9.61 -15.49 12.23
CA GLY A 169 9.97 -16.53 13.19
C GLY A 169 8.92 -17.61 13.41
N THR A 170 7.85 -17.65 12.61
CA THR A 170 6.78 -18.66 12.66
C THR A 170 6.53 -19.31 11.30
N GLU A 171 5.71 -20.37 11.30
CA GLU A 171 5.22 -21.00 10.07
C GLU A 171 3.90 -20.38 9.57
N ASP A 172 3.42 -19.33 10.22
CA ASP A 172 2.16 -18.70 9.86
C ASP A 172 2.28 -17.93 8.55
N ARG A 173 1.38 -18.23 7.62
CA ARG A 173 1.32 -17.67 6.27
C ARG A 173 -0.09 -17.21 5.92
N GLY A 174 -0.17 -16.10 5.20
CA GLY A 174 -1.39 -15.62 4.56
C GLY A 174 -1.72 -16.39 3.29
N GLU A 175 -2.83 -16.04 2.67
CA GLU A 175 -3.24 -16.60 1.38
C GLU A 175 -2.21 -16.24 0.28
N GLU A 176 -2.02 -17.12 -0.68
CA GLU A 176 -1.20 -16.84 -1.85
C GLU A 176 -1.98 -15.95 -2.83
N ILE A 177 -1.36 -14.88 -3.28
CA ILE A 177 -1.89 -13.98 -4.31
C ILE A 177 -0.96 -13.98 -5.50
N THR A 178 -1.53 -14.21 -6.68
CA THR A 178 -0.81 -14.13 -7.94
C THR A 178 -1.00 -12.76 -8.56
N PHE A 179 0.08 -12.16 -9.06
CA PHE A 179 0.06 -10.93 -9.82
C PHE A 179 1.06 -10.98 -10.97
N ARG A 180 0.96 -10.06 -11.92
CA ARG A 180 1.88 -9.96 -13.04
C ARG A 180 2.47 -8.57 -13.11
N THR A 181 3.79 -8.48 -13.31
CA THR A 181 4.43 -7.23 -13.63
C THR A 181 4.11 -6.83 -15.07
N THR A 182 4.01 -5.53 -15.31
CA THR A 182 3.74 -5.03 -16.66
C THR A 182 4.95 -5.20 -17.58
N ALA A 183 4.70 -5.34 -18.87
CA ALA A 183 5.77 -5.35 -19.86
C ALA A 183 6.51 -4.01 -19.85
N ALA A 184 7.83 -4.06 -20.03
CA ALA A 184 8.61 -2.86 -20.22
C ALA A 184 8.23 -2.24 -21.57
N ILE A 185 7.78 -1.00 -21.55
CA ILE A 185 7.60 -0.21 -22.76
C ILE A 185 8.93 0.49 -23.04
N PRO A 186 9.67 0.09 -24.09
CA PRO A 186 10.92 0.77 -24.39
C PRO A 186 10.60 2.22 -24.75
N LEU A 187 11.19 3.14 -24.01
CA LEU A 187 11.18 4.55 -24.40
C LEU A 187 12.09 4.68 -25.63
N THR A 188 11.48 5.02 -26.75
CA THR A 188 12.25 5.24 -27.97
C THR A 188 13.30 6.34 -27.74
N GLY A 189 14.55 6.05 -28.00
CA GLY A 189 15.66 6.96 -27.68
C GLY A 189 15.95 7.14 -26.18
N GLY A 190 15.39 6.27 -25.30
CA GLY A 190 15.54 6.38 -23.85
C GLY A 190 16.94 6.16 -23.31
N THR A 191 17.83 5.55 -24.10
CA THR A 191 19.26 5.39 -23.78
C THR A 191 20.06 6.67 -24.01
N PHE A 192 19.49 7.64 -24.73
CA PHE A 192 20.18 8.87 -25.12
C PHE A 192 21.51 8.61 -25.86
N ASP A 193 21.65 7.45 -26.53
CA ASP A 193 22.88 7.08 -27.24
C ASP A 193 22.96 7.68 -28.65
N ASN A 194 21.83 8.16 -29.20
CA ASN A 194 21.74 8.73 -30.54
C ASN A 194 21.89 10.25 -30.52
N TRP A 195 23.10 10.70 -30.42
CA TRP A 195 23.43 12.12 -30.48
C TRP A 195 23.79 12.54 -31.90
N ASN A 196 23.30 13.68 -32.30
CA ASN A 196 23.68 14.33 -33.56
C ASN A 196 24.23 15.74 -33.30
N GLN A 197 25.35 16.03 -33.91
CA GLN A 197 25.95 17.37 -33.84
C GLN A 197 25.47 18.20 -35.02
N SER A 198 24.72 19.27 -34.73
CA SER A 198 24.38 20.32 -35.69
C SER A 198 25.20 21.57 -35.37
N GLY A 199 26.26 21.84 -36.13
CA GLY A 199 27.18 22.92 -35.80
C GLY A 199 27.96 22.67 -34.51
N LYS A 200 27.69 23.47 -33.47
CA LYS A 200 28.30 23.33 -32.15
C LYS A 200 27.36 22.72 -31.11
N VAL A 201 26.14 22.34 -31.51
CA VAL A 201 25.10 21.87 -30.62
C VAL A 201 24.90 20.38 -30.79
N TRP A 202 24.93 19.68 -29.69
CA TRP A 202 24.59 18.24 -29.60
C TRP A 202 23.12 18.09 -29.29
N ASN A 203 22.43 17.25 -30.08
CA ASN A 203 21.01 16.97 -29.92
C ASN A 203 20.81 15.48 -29.67
N PRO A 204 19.88 15.07 -28.79
CA PRO A 204 19.64 13.68 -28.42
C PRO A 204 18.74 12.93 -29.42
N TRP A 205 18.88 13.19 -30.70
CA TRP A 205 18.20 12.47 -31.77
C TRP A 205 19.14 12.17 -32.93
N GLY A 206 18.98 11.01 -33.52
CA GLY A 206 19.78 10.57 -34.65
C GLY A 206 19.68 11.48 -35.87
N SER A 207 20.67 11.39 -36.77
CA SER A 207 20.83 12.30 -37.91
C SER A 207 19.73 12.24 -38.97
N ASN A 208 18.88 11.23 -39.00
CA ASN A 208 17.91 10.98 -40.07
C ASN A 208 16.50 10.66 -39.57
N GLU A 209 16.20 10.83 -38.31
CA GLU A 209 14.94 10.42 -37.74
C GLU A 209 14.19 11.60 -37.11
N THR A 210 12.88 11.45 -37.01
CA THR A 210 12.06 12.36 -36.21
C THR A 210 12.56 12.36 -34.79
N PRO A 211 12.89 13.51 -34.20
CA PRO A 211 13.41 13.57 -32.85
C PRO A 211 12.37 13.01 -31.88
N PHE A 212 12.78 12.05 -31.05
CA PHE A 212 11.95 11.52 -29.96
C PHE A 212 11.97 12.42 -28.73
N TRP A 213 13.04 13.21 -28.63
CA TRP A 213 13.26 14.12 -27.52
C TRP A 213 13.49 15.52 -28.06
N ASP A 214 12.88 16.50 -27.42
CA ASP A 214 13.17 17.89 -27.66
C ASP A 214 14.24 18.39 -26.69
N THR A 215 15.03 19.35 -27.12
CA THR A 215 16.06 19.97 -26.29
C THR A 215 16.03 21.48 -26.42
N GLY A 216 16.18 22.17 -25.30
CA GLY A 216 16.36 23.60 -25.26
C GLY A 216 17.63 24.10 -25.97
N ASN A 217 18.51 23.18 -26.37
CA ASN A 217 19.75 23.52 -27.04
C ASN A 217 19.56 24.21 -28.40
N GLN A 218 18.45 23.94 -29.08
CA GLN A 218 18.14 24.60 -30.37
C GLN A 218 17.88 26.12 -30.21
N GLY A 219 17.34 26.52 -29.05
CA GLY A 219 17.11 27.93 -28.74
C GLY A 219 18.31 28.64 -28.12
N ALA A 220 19.33 27.90 -27.79
CA ALA A 220 20.49 28.36 -27.01
C ALA A 220 21.62 28.97 -27.88
N THR A 221 21.32 29.39 -29.10
CA THR A 221 22.29 30.16 -29.90
C THR A 221 22.75 31.45 -29.22
N THR A 222 22.06 31.89 -28.22
CA THR A 222 22.44 33.05 -27.37
C THR A 222 23.20 32.65 -26.12
N LEU A 223 23.17 31.40 -25.69
CA LEU A 223 24.00 30.92 -24.58
C LEU A 223 25.45 30.65 -25.01
N GLY A 224 25.75 30.81 -26.29
CA GLY A 224 27.05 31.03 -26.93
C GLY A 224 28.26 30.22 -26.46
N ASP A 225 28.07 29.45 -25.45
CA ASP A 225 29.11 28.78 -24.72
C ASP A 225 28.93 27.27 -24.84
N SER A 226 29.86 26.62 -25.48
CA SER A 226 29.91 25.17 -25.62
C SER A 226 29.86 24.45 -24.25
N ASN A 227 30.14 25.16 -23.17
CA ASN A 227 30.13 24.61 -21.81
C ASN A 227 28.76 24.52 -21.18
N SER A 228 27.74 25.16 -21.76
CA SER A 228 26.34 25.10 -21.24
C SER A 228 25.48 24.06 -21.95
N VAL A 229 26.03 23.34 -22.93
CA VAL A 229 25.33 22.30 -23.69
C VAL A 229 25.81 20.93 -23.16
N PRO A 230 24.91 20.03 -22.77
CA PRO A 230 25.31 18.68 -22.40
C PRO A 230 26.13 18.02 -23.50
N THR A 231 27.20 17.39 -23.12
CA THR A 231 27.97 16.55 -24.05
C THR A 231 27.42 15.13 -24.04
N GLU A 232 27.68 14.39 -25.10
CA GLU A 232 27.29 12.97 -25.19
C GLU A 232 27.78 12.17 -24.00
N ASP A 233 28.96 12.44 -23.52
CA ASP A 233 29.60 11.72 -22.42
C ASP A 233 28.88 11.92 -21.07
N ILE A 234 28.28 13.08 -20.85
CA ILE A 234 27.51 13.35 -19.63
C ILE A 234 26.22 12.50 -19.57
N TRP A 235 25.58 12.33 -20.70
CA TRP A 235 24.31 11.61 -20.77
C TRP A 235 24.47 10.09 -20.94
N SER A 236 25.52 9.66 -21.59
CA SER A 236 25.81 8.24 -21.78
C SER A 236 26.43 7.57 -20.54
N GLY A 237 26.78 8.34 -19.52
CA GLY A 237 27.48 7.82 -18.34
C GLY A 237 28.88 7.25 -18.65
N LYS A 238 29.40 7.55 -19.81
CA LYS A 238 30.80 7.22 -20.17
C LYS A 238 31.71 8.33 -19.64
N THR A 239 32.41 8.02 -18.59
CA THR A 239 33.52 8.84 -18.07
C THR A 239 34.81 8.51 -18.78
#